data_fe805bed10ffa391c2bd433a9f47b131
#
_entry.id   fe805bed10ffa391c2bd433a9f47b131
#
_cell.length_a   1.000
_cell.length_b   1.000
_cell.length_c   1.000
_cell.angle_alpha   90.00
_cell.angle_beta   90.00
_cell.angle_gamma   90.00
#
_symmetry.space_group_name_H-M   'P 1'
#
loop_
_entity.id
_entity.type
_entity.pdbx_description
1 polymer ?
#
loop_
_entity_poly.entity_id
_entity_poly.type
_entity_poly.pdbx_seq_one_letter_code
_entity_poly.pdbx_strand_id
1 'polypeptide(L)'
;MDIPFILGAYASHPTPELEADYYQLLADQPWVSGVEIPYPGQLVTQADVLAAHLAPHWDFNTITAIPGTMQHVWKDATFGLASPDEEGRQAALAFTRALCDDLDDLCDKAGRLLVGRVQLHSAPTRLADAEAFKRSLEEVVGWDWSGATLVVEHCDKYIPEQKPEKGFLSLESEIDIVAEVGIGIHLNWGRSAVEGRDAETAYQHVLEAGVRGVLDGVVFSGAGPEETQYGYAWIDGHLPAQADEPTSLMDAEQIGRCAQAALAGGAEYLGAKVCVPKDASLAKRLAMLEGIYRACHLQG
;
A
#
# COMPACT_ATOMS: atom_id res chain seq x y z
N MET A 1 -11.03 11.00 -16.39
CA MET A 1 -9.62 10.66 -16.61
C MET A 1 -9.44 9.23 -16.19
N ASP A 2 -8.98 8.38 -17.09
CA ASP A 2 -8.80 6.95 -16.77
C ASP A 2 -7.37 6.75 -16.26
N ILE A 3 -7.15 7.04 -14.96
CA ILE A 3 -5.90 6.62 -14.31
C ILE A 3 -6.07 5.19 -13.84
N PRO A 4 -4.98 4.41 -13.74
CA PRO A 4 -5.00 3.06 -13.18
C PRO A 4 -5.68 3.00 -11.83
N PHE A 5 -6.48 1.95 -11.59
CA PHE A 5 -7.09 1.67 -10.31
C PHE A 5 -6.68 0.28 -9.84
N ILE A 6 -5.98 0.21 -8.70
CA ILE A 6 -5.46 -1.05 -8.15
C ILE A 6 -6.29 -1.54 -6.98
N LEU A 7 -6.31 -2.85 -6.77
CA LEU A 7 -7.03 -3.47 -5.67
C LEU A 7 -6.08 -4.18 -4.71
N GLY A 8 -6.15 -3.84 -3.43
CA GLY A 8 -5.53 -4.61 -2.35
C GLY A 8 -6.30 -5.92 -2.13
N ALA A 9 -6.31 -6.78 -3.17
CA ALA A 9 -7.15 -7.97 -3.24
C ALA A 9 -6.93 -8.95 -2.07
N TYR A 10 -5.72 -8.98 -1.52
CA TYR A 10 -5.41 -9.87 -0.39
C TYR A 10 -6.14 -9.47 0.91
N ALA A 11 -6.52 -8.20 1.10
CA ALA A 11 -7.31 -7.77 2.26
C ALA A 11 -8.76 -8.28 2.20
N SER A 12 -9.28 -8.48 1.00
CA SER A 12 -10.63 -8.99 0.72
C SER A 12 -10.63 -10.42 0.18
N HIS A 13 -9.55 -11.17 0.37
CA HIS A 13 -9.35 -12.50 -0.19
C HIS A 13 -10.40 -13.50 0.34
N PRO A 14 -11.00 -14.34 -0.52
CA PRO A 14 -11.90 -15.41 -0.09
C PRO A 14 -11.14 -16.62 0.48
N THR A 15 -11.84 -17.73 0.69
CA THR A 15 -11.18 -18.99 0.99
C THR A 15 -10.35 -19.50 -0.21
N PRO A 16 -9.32 -20.33 -0.01
CA PRO A 16 -8.46 -20.79 -1.10
C PRO A 16 -9.20 -21.45 -2.27
N GLU A 17 -10.33 -22.12 -2.00
CA GLU A 17 -11.13 -22.79 -3.02
C GLU A 17 -11.80 -21.82 -4.00
N LEU A 18 -11.99 -20.57 -3.59
CA LEU A 18 -12.62 -19.50 -4.39
C LEU A 18 -11.61 -18.50 -4.95
N GLU A 19 -10.32 -18.72 -4.72
CA GLU A 19 -9.27 -17.78 -5.11
C GLU A 19 -9.25 -17.52 -6.63
N ALA A 20 -9.24 -18.58 -7.43
CA ALA A 20 -9.22 -18.46 -8.89
C ALA A 20 -10.47 -17.73 -9.41
N ASP A 21 -11.65 -18.08 -8.89
CA ASP A 21 -12.90 -17.42 -9.25
C ASP A 21 -12.90 -15.94 -8.86
N TYR A 22 -12.26 -15.61 -7.74
CA TYR A 22 -12.15 -14.23 -7.28
C TYR A 22 -11.24 -13.41 -8.20
N TYR A 23 -10.04 -13.91 -8.54
CA TYR A 23 -9.15 -13.23 -9.47
C TYR A 23 -9.79 -13.07 -10.85
N GLN A 24 -10.50 -14.09 -11.34
CA GLN A 24 -11.24 -13.97 -12.59
C GLN A 24 -12.34 -12.91 -12.51
N LEU A 25 -13.10 -12.86 -11.41
CA LEU A 25 -14.14 -11.85 -11.19
C LEU A 25 -13.56 -10.43 -11.21
N LEU A 26 -12.37 -10.22 -10.60
CA LEU A 26 -11.68 -8.94 -10.65
C LEU A 26 -11.16 -8.62 -12.04
N ALA A 27 -10.64 -9.62 -12.76
CA ALA A 27 -10.13 -9.47 -14.13
C ALA A 27 -11.23 -9.09 -15.14
N ASP A 28 -12.46 -9.52 -14.89
CA ASP A 28 -13.62 -9.17 -15.72
C ASP A 28 -14.06 -7.70 -15.55
N GLN A 29 -13.49 -6.97 -14.59
CA GLN A 29 -13.83 -5.57 -14.35
C GLN A 29 -12.94 -4.62 -15.18
N PRO A 30 -13.50 -3.84 -16.11
CA PRO A 30 -12.69 -2.98 -16.99
C PRO A 30 -12.03 -1.80 -16.25
N TRP A 31 -12.45 -1.51 -15.02
CA TRP A 31 -11.89 -0.45 -14.18
C TRP A 31 -10.72 -0.92 -13.29
N VAL A 32 -10.41 -2.21 -13.26
CA VAL A 32 -9.29 -2.76 -12.50
C VAL A 32 -8.06 -2.84 -13.40
N SER A 33 -7.01 -2.13 -13.02
CA SER A 33 -5.74 -2.08 -13.75
C SER A 33 -4.66 -2.97 -13.15
N GLY A 34 -4.90 -3.53 -11.98
CA GLY A 34 -3.97 -4.41 -11.28
C GLY A 34 -4.37 -4.68 -9.85
N VAL A 35 -3.54 -5.48 -9.18
CA VAL A 35 -3.70 -5.82 -7.76
C VAL A 35 -2.43 -5.53 -6.97
N GLU A 36 -2.60 -5.30 -5.68
CA GLU A 36 -1.48 -5.20 -4.74
C GLU A 36 -1.11 -6.59 -4.24
N ILE A 37 0.16 -6.94 -4.35
CA ILE A 37 0.76 -8.23 -4.02
C ILE A 37 1.55 -8.07 -2.72
N PRO A 38 1.20 -8.77 -1.63
CA PRO A 38 1.94 -8.71 -0.37
C PRO A 38 3.22 -9.54 -0.44
N TYR A 39 4.35 -8.97 -0.05
CA TYR A 39 5.63 -9.65 0.01
C TYR A 39 5.98 -10.06 1.47
N PRO A 40 6.45 -11.31 1.72
CA PRO A 40 6.82 -12.34 0.74
C PRO A 40 5.64 -13.14 0.15
N GLY A 41 4.60 -13.44 0.90
CA GLY A 41 3.34 -14.06 0.47
C GLY A 41 3.46 -15.13 -0.62
N GLN A 42 2.52 -15.12 -1.56
CA GLN A 42 2.50 -16.05 -2.70
C GLN A 42 3.64 -15.80 -3.70
N LEU A 43 4.18 -14.58 -3.75
CA LEU A 43 5.31 -14.27 -4.62
C LEU A 43 6.49 -15.22 -4.37
N VAL A 44 6.75 -15.56 -3.11
CA VAL A 44 7.83 -16.50 -2.73
C VAL A 44 7.39 -17.95 -2.79
N THR A 45 6.15 -18.24 -2.36
CA THR A 45 5.73 -19.64 -2.11
C THR A 45 5.06 -20.30 -3.32
N GLN A 46 4.44 -19.51 -4.20
CA GLN A 46 3.58 -19.97 -5.28
C GLN A 46 3.62 -19.01 -6.50
N ALA A 47 4.80 -18.55 -6.91
CA ALA A 47 4.95 -17.55 -7.98
C ALA A 47 4.26 -17.94 -9.29
N ASP A 48 4.31 -19.24 -9.67
CA ASP A 48 3.62 -19.73 -10.88
C ASP A 48 2.09 -19.58 -10.79
N VAL A 49 1.51 -19.87 -9.62
CA VAL A 49 0.06 -19.72 -9.38
C VAL A 49 -0.31 -18.24 -9.39
N LEU A 50 0.49 -17.39 -8.72
CA LEU A 50 0.30 -15.94 -8.73
C LEU A 50 0.36 -15.40 -10.17
N ALA A 51 1.38 -15.75 -10.94
CA ALA A 51 1.52 -15.31 -12.33
C ALA A 51 0.30 -15.70 -13.19
N ALA A 52 -0.28 -16.89 -12.96
CA ALA A 52 -1.47 -17.35 -13.67
C ALA A 52 -2.75 -16.59 -13.26
N HIS A 53 -2.82 -16.05 -12.05
CA HIS A 53 -3.95 -15.26 -11.58
C HIS A 53 -3.90 -13.79 -12.07
N LEU A 54 -2.71 -13.27 -12.38
CA LEU A 54 -2.57 -11.88 -12.83
C LEU A 54 -3.04 -11.73 -14.28
N ALA A 55 -4.17 -11.05 -14.46
CA ALA A 55 -4.79 -10.90 -15.77
C ALA A 55 -3.83 -10.30 -16.80
N PRO A 56 -3.88 -10.75 -18.08
CA PRO A 56 -2.96 -10.26 -19.12
C PRO A 56 -2.98 -8.75 -19.37
N HIS A 57 -4.11 -8.10 -19.08
CA HIS A 57 -4.30 -6.65 -19.25
C HIS A 57 -3.99 -5.84 -17.99
N TRP A 58 -3.61 -6.50 -16.89
CA TRP A 58 -3.14 -5.83 -15.68
C TRP A 58 -1.65 -5.51 -15.83
N ASP A 59 -1.35 -4.29 -16.16
CA ASP A 59 0.00 -3.75 -16.35
C ASP A 59 0.44 -2.84 -15.20
N PHE A 60 -0.42 -2.68 -14.17
CA PHE A 60 -0.16 -1.81 -13.02
C PHE A 60 -0.27 -2.53 -11.67
N ASN A 61 0.16 -3.81 -11.62
CA ASN A 61 0.24 -4.47 -10.31
C ASN A 61 1.29 -3.80 -9.44
N THR A 62 1.08 -3.85 -8.13
CA THR A 62 1.97 -3.23 -7.14
C THR A 62 2.42 -4.29 -6.14
N ILE A 63 3.69 -4.29 -5.74
CA ILE A 63 4.17 -5.10 -4.62
C ILE A 63 4.31 -4.22 -3.38
N THR A 64 3.75 -4.67 -2.24
CA THR A 64 3.99 -4.03 -0.94
C THR A 64 4.88 -4.89 -0.06
N ALA A 65 5.99 -4.30 0.42
CA ALA A 65 6.92 -4.98 1.32
C ALA A 65 6.49 -4.95 2.80
N ILE A 66 5.40 -4.21 3.15
CA ILE A 66 5.05 -3.98 4.56
C ILE A 66 4.82 -5.26 5.38
N PRO A 67 4.16 -6.33 4.85
CA PRO A 67 3.94 -7.52 5.66
C PRO A 67 5.26 -8.18 6.08
N GLY A 68 6.20 -8.35 5.18
CA GLY A 68 7.52 -8.90 5.46
C GLY A 68 8.35 -7.98 6.35
N THR A 69 8.36 -6.68 6.08
CA THR A 69 9.03 -5.68 6.90
C THR A 69 8.58 -5.79 8.36
N MET A 70 7.28 -5.82 8.62
CA MET A 70 6.76 -5.93 9.99
C MET A 70 7.06 -7.28 10.63
N GLN A 71 7.03 -8.38 9.88
CA GLN A 71 7.45 -9.68 10.41
C GLN A 71 8.90 -9.70 10.89
N HIS A 72 9.77 -8.95 10.23
CA HIS A 72 11.16 -8.77 10.65
C HIS A 72 11.28 -7.80 11.82
N VAL A 73 10.62 -6.64 11.80
CA VAL A 73 10.61 -5.66 12.90
C VAL A 73 10.12 -6.29 14.22
N TRP A 74 9.12 -7.17 14.17
CA TRP A 74 8.65 -7.88 15.37
C TRP A 74 9.66 -8.88 15.95
N LYS A 75 10.60 -9.35 15.14
CA LYS A 75 11.68 -10.26 15.58
C LYS A 75 12.93 -9.51 16.00
N ASP A 76 13.22 -8.42 15.30
CA ASP A 76 14.37 -7.56 15.52
C ASP A 76 13.95 -6.08 15.38
N ALA A 77 13.94 -5.38 16.51
CA ALA A 77 13.51 -3.99 16.57
C ALA A 77 14.44 -3.01 15.81
N THR A 78 15.63 -3.45 15.39
CA THR A 78 16.58 -2.65 14.61
C THR A 78 16.41 -2.88 13.10
N PHE A 79 15.63 -3.87 12.66
CA PHE A 79 15.45 -4.18 11.26
C PHE A 79 14.69 -3.06 10.52
N GLY A 80 15.29 -2.51 9.47
CA GLY A 80 14.61 -1.54 8.59
C GLY A 80 15.57 -0.77 7.70
N LEU A 81 15.08 -0.28 6.56
CA LEU A 81 15.85 0.56 5.63
C LEU A 81 16.25 1.91 6.26
N ALA A 82 15.48 2.39 7.23
CA ALA A 82 15.77 3.59 8.02
C ALA A 82 16.47 3.28 9.34
N SER A 83 17.07 2.11 9.51
CA SER A 83 17.75 1.76 10.76
C SER A 83 19.04 2.54 10.93
N PRO A 84 19.27 3.19 12.09
CA PRO A 84 20.57 3.74 12.46
C PRO A 84 21.57 2.63 12.86
N ASP A 85 21.08 1.42 13.17
CA ASP A 85 21.89 0.24 13.38
C ASP A 85 22.29 -0.38 12.04
N GLU A 86 23.59 -0.49 11.76
CA GLU A 86 24.06 -0.93 10.45
C GLU A 86 23.74 -2.40 10.16
N GLU A 87 23.71 -3.29 11.19
CA GLU A 87 23.34 -4.70 10.99
C GLU A 87 21.86 -4.80 10.63
N GLY A 88 20.99 -4.06 11.33
CA GLY A 88 19.56 -3.99 11.03
C GLY A 88 19.27 -3.40 9.65
N ARG A 89 20.03 -2.38 9.23
CA ARG A 89 19.93 -1.78 7.90
C ARG A 89 20.37 -2.77 6.81
N GLN A 90 21.49 -3.45 6.98
CA GLN A 90 21.98 -4.46 6.03
C GLN A 90 21.04 -5.65 5.92
N ALA A 91 20.42 -6.09 7.02
CA ALA A 91 19.40 -7.13 6.99
C ALA A 91 18.17 -6.69 6.16
N ALA A 92 17.75 -5.42 6.29
CA ALA A 92 16.65 -4.88 5.49
C ALA A 92 17.03 -4.72 4.00
N LEU A 93 18.24 -4.32 3.67
CA LEU A 93 18.75 -4.31 2.30
C LEU A 93 18.79 -5.72 1.69
N ALA A 94 19.23 -6.72 2.45
CA ALA A 94 19.21 -8.11 1.98
C ALA A 94 17.78 -8.62 1.73
N PHE A 95 16.82 -8.28 2.59
CA PHE A 95 15.40 -8.57 2.39
C PHE A 95 14.84 -7.87 1.14
N THR A 96 15.21 -6.62 0.92
CA THR A 96 14.80 -5.83 -0.26
C THR A 96 15.44 -6.39 -1.54
N ARG A 97 16.68 -6.90 -1.47
CA ARG A 97 17.33 -7.58 -2.59
C ARG A 97 16.60 -8.87 -2.95
N ALA A 98 16.23 -9.68 -1.96
CA ALA A 98 15.44 -10.88 -2.21
C ALA A 98 14.09 -10.57 -2.86
N LEU A 99 13.42 -9.47 -2.46
CA LEU A 99 12.20 -9.01 -3.14
C LEU A 99 12.47 -8.66 -4.62
N CYS A 100 13.58 -7.98 -4.91
CA CYS A 100 13.98 -7.64 -6.27
C CYS A 100 14.20 -8.89 -7.14
N ASP A 101 14.90 -9.89 -6.59
CA ASP A 101 15.18 -11.16 -7.26
C ASP A 101 13.88 -11.98 -7.48
N ASP A 102 12.97 -12.02 -6.50
CA ASP A 102 11.67 -12.69 -6.61
C ASP A 102 10.73 -12.00 -7.61
N LEU A 103 10.82 -10.67 -7.76
CA LEU A 103 10.08 -9.93 -8.79
C LEU A 103 10.57 -10.30 -10.20
N ASP A 104 11.89 -10.39 -10.39
CA ASP A 104 12.48 -10.81 -11.67
C ASP A 104 12.03 -12.22 -12.05
N ASP A 105 12.10 -13.17 -11.11
CA ASP A 105 11.60 -14.54 -11.27
C ASP A 105 10.09 -14.59 -11.65
N LEU A 106 9.27 -13.73 -11.04
CA LEU A 106 7.84 -13.63 -11.38
C LEU A 106 7.64 -13.13 -12.81
N CYS A 107 8.39 -12.10 -13.24
CA CYS A 107 8.33 -11.56 -14.59
C CYS A 107 8.78 -12.58 -15.62
N ASP A 108 9.86 -13.33 -15.33
CA ASP A 108 10.37 -14.42 -16.17
C ASP A 108 9.32 -15.53 -16.34
N LYS A 109 8.68 -15.96 -15.25
CA LYS A 109 7.61 -16.98 -15.30
C LYS A 109 6.40 -16.53 -16.11
N ALA A 110 6.04 -15.25 -16.01
CA ALA A 110 4.93 -14.68 -16.76
C ALA A 110 5.28 -14.34 -18.22
N GLY A 111 6.57 -14.26 -18.56
CA GLY A 111 7.06 -13.84 -19.86
C GLY A 111 6.75 -12.38 -20.21
N ARG A 112 6.48 -11.53 -19.20
CA ARG A 112 6.18 -10.10 -19.35
C ARG A 112 6.47 -9.32 -18.08
N LEU A 113 6.67 -8.01 -18.20
CA LEU A 113 6.67 -7.11 -17.05
C LEU A 113 5.26 -7.09 -16.44
N LEU A 114 5.18 -7.28 -15.14
CA LEU A 114 3.93 -7.45 -14.41
C LEU A 114 3.65 -6.35 -13.39
N VAL A 115 4.71 -5.74 -12.87
CA VAL A 115 4.64 -4.86 -11.70
C VAL A 115 5.01 -3.45 -12.10
N GLY A 116 4.12 -2.51 -11.84
CA GLY A 116 4.35 -1.10 -12.08
C GLY A 116 5.03 -0.39 -10.92
N ARG A 117 4.74 -0.83 -9.68
CA ARG A 117 5.26 -0.19 -8.45
C ARG A 117 5.72 -1.21 -7.42
N VAL A 118 6.80 -0.86 -6.72
CA VAL A 118 7.26 -1.55 -5.50
C VAL A 118 7.28 -0.56 -4.36
N GLN A 119 6.54 -0.87 -3.31
CA GLN A 119 6.37 -0.03 -2.12
C GLN A 119 7.39 -0.43 -1.05
N LEU A 120 8.29 0.50 -0.70
CA LEU A 120 9.27 0.40 0.37
C LEU A 120 8.84 1.22 1.58
N HIS A 121 9.43 0.98 2.74
CA HIS A 121 8.97 1.55 4.01
C HIS A 121 10.13 2.02 4.87
N SER A 122 9.93 3.09 5.62
CA SER A 122 10.92 3.71 6.51
C SER A 122 10.98 3.08 7.91
N ALA A 123 10.89 1.73 7.99
CA ALA A 123 11.14 1.00 9.23
C ALA A 123 12.57 1.24 9.74
N PRO A 124 12.83 1.09 11.05
CA PRO A 124 12.06 0.39 12.08
C PRO A 124 11.15 1.30 12.92
N THR A 125 10.27 0.66 13.69
CA THR A 125 9.39 1.33 14.66
C THR A 125 10.21 2.14 15.69
N ARG A 126 9.90 3.43 15.85
CA ARG A 126 10.51 4.38 16.83
C ARG A 126 11.98 4.72 16.62
N LEU A 127 12.72 3.93 15.88
CA LEU A 127 14.15 4.09 15.72
C LEU A 127 14.53 4.60 14.32
N ALA A 128 13.54 4.81 13.45
CA ALA A 128 13.80 5.26 12.08
C ALA A 128 14.59 6.57 12.04
N ASP A 129 15.65 6.58 11.23
CA ASP A 129 16.57 7.67 11.01
C ASP A 129 16.55 8.10 9.53
N ALA A 130 16.36 9.38 9.27
CA ALA A 130 16.22 9.94 7.94
C ALA A 130 17.45 9.74 7.05
N GLU A 131 18.65 9.95 7.62
CA GLU A 131 19.91 9.80 6.88
C GLU A 131 20.18 8.32 6.53
N ALA A 132 19.87 7.40 7.44
CA ALA A 132 19.96 5.97 7.17
C ALA A 132 19.00 5.55 6.07
N PHE A 133 17.76 6.09 6.08
CA PHE A 133 16.77 5.81 5.05
C PHE A 133 17.20 6.30 3.67
N LYS A 134 17.69 7.56 3.61
CA LYS A 134 18.22 8.13 2.38
C LYS A 134 19.33 7.27 1.79
N ARG A 135 20.35 6.90 2.58
CA ARG A 135 21.43 6.02 2.12
C ARG A 135 20.93 4.69 1.58
N SER A 136 19.93 4.10 2.23
CA SER A 136 19.33 2.84 1.77
C SER A 136 18.58 3.03 0.45
N LEU A 137 17.80 4.10 0.29
CA LEU A 137 17.10 4.39 -0.96
C LEU A 137 18.06 4.68 -2.10
N GLU A 138 19.12 5.47 -1.88
CA GLU A 138 20.18 5.74 -2.87
C GLU A 138 20.83 4.44 -3.39
N GLU A 139 20.96 3.43 -2.53
CA GLU A 139 21.47 2.11 -2.92
C GLU A 139 20.44 1.33 -3.74
N VAL A 140 19.21 1.21 -3.28
CA VAL A 140 18.21 0.33 -3.90
C VAL A 140 17.64 0.87 -5.21
N VAL A 141 17.64 2.19 -5.43
CA VAL A 141 17.21 2.76 -6.72
C VAL A 141 18.17 2.43 -7.86
N GLY A 142 19.42 2.08 -7.53
CA GLY A 142 20.41 1.64 -8.50
C GLY A 142 20.26 0.19 -8.96
N TRP A 143 19.31 -0.57 -8.41
CA TRP A 143 19.08 -1.97 -8.77
C TRP A 143 18.17 -2.09 -10.00
N ASP A 144 18.22 -3.24 -10.68
CA ASP A 144 17.28 -3.55 -11.74
C ASP A 144 15.98 -4.12 -11.13
N TRP A 145 14.88 -3.39 -11.29
CA TRP A 145 13.57 -3.72 -10.75
C TRP A 145 12.62 -4.28 -11.82
N SER A 146 13.14 -4.86 -12.90
CA SER A 146 12.33 -5.43 -13.98
C SER A 146 11.25 -4.46 -14.49
N GLY A 147 11.64 -3.17 -14.64
CA GLY A 147 10.77 -2.10 -15.12
C GLY A 147 9.82 -1.49 -14.09
N ALA A 148 9.75 -2.00 -12.86
CA ALA A 148 8.95 -1.40 -11.82
C ALA A 148 9.59 -0.11 -11.26
N THR A 149 8.74 0.86 -10.90
CA THR A 149 9.16 2.09 -10.20
C THR A 149 9.10 1.87 -8.68
N LEU A 150 10.12 2.33 -7.97
CA LEU A 150 10.11 2.34 -6.51
C LEU A 150 9.30 3.53 -5.98
N VAL A 151 8.55 3.29 -4.93
CA VAL A 151 7.85 4.32 -4.16
C VAL A 151 7.99 4.05 -2.67
N VAL A 152 7.93 5.10 -1.85
CA VAL A 152 7.81 4.95 -0.40
C VAL A 152 6.34 4.96 -0.02
N GLU A 153 5.84 3.88 0.57
CA GLU A 153 4.50 3.85 1.15
C GLU A 153 4.57 4.43 2.57
N HIS A 154 4.00 5.61 2.75
CA HIS A 154 3.92 6.23 4.06
C HIS A 154 3.07 5.40 5.03
N CYS A 155 3.61 5.15 6.21
CA CYS A 155 2.91 4.55 7.34
C CYS A 155 2.80 5.57 8.48
N ASP A 156 1.97 5.26 9.50
CA ASP A 156 1.86 6.14 10.66
C ASP A 156 3.23 6.43 11.28
N LYS A 157 3.53 7.72 11.48
CA LYS A 157 4.78 8.13 12.14
C LYS A 157 4.77 7.78 13.62
N TYR A 158 5.96 7.74 14.20
CA TYR A 158 6.08 7.59 15.65
C TYR A 158 5.66 8.87 16.37
N ILE A 159 4.65 8.75 17.21
CA ILE A 159 4.16 9.79 18.13
C ILE A 159 4.26 9.24 19.55
N PRO A 160 5.07 9.86 20.46
CA PRO A 160 5.32 9.32 21.81
C PRO A 160 4.07 9.05 22.64
N GLU A 161 3.01 9.86 22.45
CA GLU A 161 1.76 9.80 23.19
C GLU A 161 0.75 8.80 22.64
N GLN A 162 1.07 8.19 21.48
CA GLN A 162 0.21 7.21 20.81
C GLN A 162 0.87 5.84 20.74
N LYS A 163 0.05 4.77 20.86
CA LYS A 163 0.50 3.44 20.46
C LYS A 163 0.55 3.42 18.92
N PRO A 164 1.74 3.32 18.32
CA PRO A 164 1.84 3.29 16.87
C PRO A 164 1.40 1.91 16.33
N GLU A 165 0.92 1.90 15.08
CA GLU A 165 0.74 0.67 14.31
C GLU A 165 2.06 0.28 13.62
N LYS A 166 2.75 1.24 13.05
CA LYS A 166 4.09 1.10 12.46
C LYS A 166 5.12 2.00 13.16
N GLY A 167 4.81 3.29 13.36
CA GLY A 167 5.65 4.23 14.07
C GLY A 167 6.98 4.51 13.37
N PHE A 168 6.91 4.82 12.08
CA PHE A 168 8.06 5.06 11.20
C PHE A 168 8.43 6.55 11.12
N LEU A 169 9.07 6.98 10.04
CA LEU A 169 9.39 8.39 9.81
C LEU A 169 8.12 9.24 9.59
N SER A 170 8.22 10.55 9.81
CA SER A 170 7.17 11.48 9.44
C SER A 170 7.05 11.61 7.91
N LEU A 171 5.84 11.92 7.42
CA LEU A 171 5.61 12.17 6.01
C LEU A 171 6.52 13.28 5.47
N GLU A 172 6.70 14.37 6.21
CA GLU A 172 7.60 15.47 5.84
C GLU A 172 9.04 14.97 5.59
N SER A 173 9.57 14.13 6.49
CA SER A 173 10.91 13.56 6.33
C SER A 173 10.98 12.64 5.11
N GLU A 174 9.96 11.79 4.89
CA GLU A 174 9.90 10.91 3.72
C GLU A 174 9.81 11.71 2.41
N ILE A 175 8.99 12.76 2.38
CA ILE A 175 8.86 13.66 1.21
C ILE A 175 10.22 14.30 0.86
N ASP A 176 10.93 14.83 1.85
CA ASP A 176 12.24 15.44 1.61
C ASP A 176 13.23 14.43 1.01
N ILE A 177 13.26 13.23 1.56
CA ILE A 177 14.16 12.15 1.09
C ILE A 177 13.80 11.70 -0.33
N VAL A 178 12.54 11.40 -0.60
CA VAL A 178 12.14 10.89 -1.93
C VAL A 178 12.31 11.94 -3.02
N ALA A 179 12.13 13.24 -2.69
CA ALA A 179 12.39 14.34 -3.62
C ALA A 179 13.89 14.43 -4.01
N GLU A 180 14.81 14.16 -3.07
CA GLU A 180 16.23 14.13 -3.34
C GLU A 180 16.68 12.88 -4.11
N VAL A 181 16.07 11.72 -3.81
CA VAL A 181 16.37 10.43 -4.44
C VAL A 181 15.72 10.28 -5.82
N GLY A 182 14.64 11.03 -6.08
CA GLY A 182 13.92 11.02 -7.36
C GLY A 182 12.90 9.89 -7.49
N ILE A 183 12.25 9.48 -6.39
CA ILE A 183 11.13 8.53 -6.37
C ILE A 183 9.87 9.17 -5.78
N GLY A 184 8.74 8.44 -5.77
CA GLY A 184 7.45 8.97 -5.31
C GLY A 184 7.04 8.51 -3.91
N ILE A 185 5.96 9.14 -3.41
CA ILE A 185 5.24 8.76 -2.19
C ILE A 185 3.93 8.08 -2.58
N HIS A 186 3.67 6.91 -2.01
CA HIS A 186 2.37 6.27 -1.98
C HIS A 186 1.70 6.52 -0.63
N LEU A 187 0.44 6.95 -0.66
CA LEU A 187 -0.35 7.18 0.55
C LEU A 187 -1.44 6.12 0.71
N ASN A 188 -1.58 5.61 1.93
CA ASN A 188 -2.71 4.81 2.35
C ASN A 188 -3.61 5.68 3.25
N TRP A 189 -4.84 5.95 2.80
CA TRP A 189 -5.77 6.83 3.50
C TRP A 189 -5.95 6.43 4.97
N GLY A 190 -6.14 5.14 5.24
CA GLY A 190 -6.36 4.63 6.59
C GLY A 190 -5.15 4.83 7.51
N ARG A 191 -3.93 4.67 7.00
CA ARG A 191 -2.71 4.90 7.80
C ARG A 191 -2.53 6.35 8.17
N SER A 192 -2.83 7.26 7.24
CA SER A 192 -2.86 8.68 7.55
C SER A 192 -3.93 9.02 8.59
N ALA A 193 -5.13 8.44 8.48
CA ALA A 193 -6.19 8.62 9.47
C ALA A 193 -5.82 8.01 10.83
N VAL A 194 -5.12 6.88 10.87
CA VAL A 194 -4.56 6.28 12.09
C VAL A 194 -3.52 7.20 12.73
N GLU A 195 -2.65 7.83 11.96
CA GLU A 195 -1.66 8.78 12.47
C GLU A 195 -2.31 9.96 13.17
N GLY A 196 -3.22 10.65 12.49
CA GLY A 196 -3.87 11.85 12.99
C GLY A 196 -5.03 11.60 13.96
N ARG A 197 -5.54 10.34 14.03
CA ARG A 197 -6.79 10.02 14.73
C ARG A 197 -8.00 10.77 14.19
N ASP A 198 -7.99 11.09 12.89
CA ASP A 198 -9.08 11.77 12.17
C ASP A 198 -8.99 11.53 10.66
N ALA A 199 -10.03 11.91 9.93
CA ALA A 199 -10.08 11.82 8.47
C ALA A 199 -9.36 12.98 7.77
N GLU A 200 -9.22 14.14 8.42
CA GLU A 200 -8.61 15.34 7.84
C GLU A 200 -7.12 15.14 7.59
N THR A 201 -6.42 14.42 8.46
CA THR A 201 -5.00 14.09 8.29
C THR A 201 -4.73 13.39 6.96
N ALA A 202 -5.59 12.46 6.54
CA ALA A 202 -5.43 11.78 5.26
C ALA A 202 -5.52 12.76 4.08
N TYR A 203 -6.44 13.71 4.13
CA TYR A 203 -6.56 14.76 3.11
C TYR A 203 -5.35 15.70 3.10
N GLN A 204 -4.87 16.12 4.28
CA GLN A 204 -3.71 17.00 4.41
C GLN A 204 -2.43 16.33 3.88
N HIS A 205 -2.24 15.03 4.14
CA HIS A 205 -1.11 14.27 3.60
C HIS A 205 -1.14 14.21 2.06
N VAL A 206 -2.33 14.03 1.46
CA VAL A 206 -2.49 14.05 -0.01
C VAL A 206 -2.12 15.42 -0.57
N LEU A 207 -2.60 16.51 0.07
CA LEU A 207 -2.25 17.88 -0.36
C LEU A 207 -0.75 18.15 -0.23
N GLU A 208 -0.13 17.76 0.87
CA GLU A 208 1.28 18.00 1.13
C GLU A 208 2.16 17.29 0.09
N ALA A 209 1.98 15.99 -0.13
CA ALA A 209 2.72 15.24 -1.12
C ALA A 209 2.47 15.77 -2.56
N GLY A 210 1.22 16.15 -2.87
CA GLY A 210 0.84 16.73 -4.16
C GLY A 210 1.51 18.09 -4.43
N VAL A 211 1.49 19.00 -3.45
CA VAL A 211 2.14 20.33 -3.57
C VAL A 211 3.65 20.20 -3.73
N ARG A 212 4.25 19.19 -3.10
CA ARG A 212 5.69 18.90 -3.22
C ARG A 212 6.05 18.16 -4.51
N GLY A 213 5.05 17.74 -5.31
CA GLY A 213 5.24 17.08 -6.60
C GLY A 213 5.83 15.67 -6.50
N VAL A 214 5.62 14.99 -5.37
CA VAL A 214 6.13 13.64 -5.10
C VAL A 214 5.03 12.59 -4.92
N LEU A 215 3.75 12.98 -4.99
CA LEU A 215 2.63 12.06 -4.85
C LEU A 215 2.55 11.12 -6.06
N ASP A 216 2.76 9.82 -5.84
CA ASP A 216 2.68 8.80 -6.88
C ASP A 216 1.30 8.12 -6.91
N GLY A 217 0.71 7.82 -5.76
CA GLY A 217 -0.60 7.19 -5.70
C GLY A 217 -1.27 7.23 -4.34
N VAL A 218 -2.59 6.96 -4.33
CA VAL A 218 -3.39 6.88 -3.11
C VAL A 218 -4.25 5.62 -3.11
N VAL A 219 -4.17 4.84 -2.02
CA VAL A 219 -5.05 3.69 -1.77
C VAL A 219 -6.00 3.99 -0.63
N PHE A 220 -7.28 3.77 -0.88
CA PHE A 220 -8.36 3.95 0.09
C PHE A 220 -8.56 2.69 0.92
N SER A 221 -8.30 2.80 2.20
CA SER A 221 -8.41 1.78 3.25
C SER A 221 -8.97 2.49 4.48
N GLY A 222 -10.03 1.99 5.09
CA GLY A 222 -10.69 2.68 6.19
C GLY A 222 -9.96 2.52 7.52
N ALA A 223 -10.27 3.43 8.44
CA ALA A 223 -9.89 3.39 9.85
C ALA A 223 -10.99 4.02 10.70
N GLY A 224 -11.01 3.76 12.01
CA GLY A 224 -12.01 4.32 12.89
C GLY A 224 -11.67 4.17 14.38
N PRO A 225 -12.38 4.95 15.26
CA PRO A 225 -12.11 5.03 16.68
C PRO A 225 -12.72 3.88 17.50
N GLU A 226 -13.40 2.93 16.88
CA GLU A 226 -14.13 1.87 17.56
C GLU A 226 -13.55 0.48 17.28
N GLU A 227 -13.71 -0.45 18.22
CA GLU A 227 -13.47 -1.87 18.00
C GLU A 227 -14.56 -2.46 17.12
N THR A 228 -14.16 -3.25 16.12
CA THR A 228 -15.05 -3.89 15.15
C THR A 228 -14.67 -5.36 14.97
N GLN A 229 -15.41 -6.09 14.12
CA GLN A 229 -15.01 -7.43 13.70
C GLN A 229 -13.65 -7.50 13.01
N TYR A 230 -13.11 -6.36 12.58
CA TYR A 230 -11.82 -6.24 11.86
C TYR A 230 -10.66 -5.91 12.79
N GLY A 231 -10.91 -5.57 14.05
CA GLY A 231 -9.89 -5.34 15.06
C GLY A 231 -10.22 -4.23 16.05
N TYR A 232 -9.21 -3.86 16.83
CA TYR A 232 -9.33 -2.83 17.86
C TYR A 232 -9.38 -1.41 17.27
N ALA A 233 -9.78 -0.44 18.09
CA ALA A 233 -9.85 0.97 17.70
C ALA A 233 -8.51 1.48 17.12
N TRP A 234 -8.56 2.12 15.96
CA TRP A 234 -7.38 2.66 15.25
C TRP A 234 -6.36 1.62 14.79
N ILE A 235 -6.78 0.38 14.60
CA ILE A 235 -5.94 -0.64 13.95
C ILE A 235 -5.68 -0.26 12.49
N ASP A 236 -4.48 -0.51 11.99
CA ASP A 236 -4.21 -0.58 10.53
C ASP A 236 -4.76 -1.91 9.98
N GLY A 237 -6.08 -2.03 10.01
CA GLY A 237 -6.84 -3.25 9.69
C GLY A 237 -7.68 -3.16 8.43
N HIS A 238 -7.47 -2.13 7.61
CA HIS A 238 -8.15 -1.95 6.34
C HIS A 238 -9.69 -2.03 6.48
N LEU A 239 -10.27 -1.22 7.38
CA LEU A 239 -11.72 -1.14 7.54
C LEU A 239 -12.40 -0.88 6.20
N PRO A 240 -13.62 -1.43 5.98
CA PRO A 240 -14.46 -1.04 4.86
C PRO A 240 -14.76 0.46 4.84
N ALA A 241 -15.31 0.95 3.72
CA ALA A 241 -15.91 2.28 3.69
C ALA A 241 -17.13 2.36 4.64
N GLN A 242 -17.49 3.56 5.08
CA GLN A 242 -18.57 3.79 6.05
C GLN A 242 -19.92 3.16 5.63
N ALA A 243 -20.18 3.06 4.32
CA ALA A 243 -21.39 2.40 3.81
C ALA A 243 -21.49 0.90 4.16
N ASP A 244 -20.34 0.24 4.40
CA ASP A 244 -20.25 -1.18 4.75
C ASP A 244 -19.82 -1.42 6.21
N GLU A 245 -19.18 -0.44 6.85
CA GLU A 245 -18.79 -0.43 8.27
C GLU A 245 -19.06 0.98 8.84
N PRO A 246 -20.20 1.18 9.52
CA PRO A 246 -20.64 2.51 9.96
C PRO A 246 -19.68 3.27 10.88
N THR A 247 -18.75 2.58 11.55
CA THR A 247 -17.74 3.17 12.44
C THR A 247 -16.51 3.68 11.70
N SER A 248 -16.39 3.35 10.41
CA SER A 248 -15.30 3.84 9.55
C SER A 248 -15.45 5.33 9.28
N LEU A 249 -14.34 6.07 9.40
CA LEU A 249 -14.28 7.49 9.04
C LEU A 249 -14.22 7.72 7.51
N MET A 250 -14.01 6.65 6.73
CA MET A 250 -13.86 6.71 5.28
C MET A 250 -15.23 6.63 4.59
N ASP A 251 -15.93 7.76 4.52
CA ASP A 251 -17.16 7.89 3.75
C ASP A 251 -16.91 8.30 2.28
N ALA A 252 -17.99 8.36 1.49
CA ALA A 252 -17.88 8.69 0.06
C ALA A 252 -17.38 10.13 -0.19
N GLU A 253 -17.68 11.08 0.71
CA GLU A 253 -17.21 12.46 0.63
C GLU A 253 -15.70 12.53 0.84
N GLN A 254 -15.19 11.88 1.88
CA GLN A 254 -13.76 11.80 2.17
C GLN A 254 -12.97 11.12 1.04
N ILE A 255 -13.51 10.03 0.50
CA ILE A 255 -12.91 9.35 -0.66
C ILE A 255 -12.85 10.29 -1.87
N GLY A 256 -13.98 10.89 -2.26
CA GLY A 256 -14.06 11.78 -3.41
C GLY A 256 -13.16 13.01 -3.29
N ARG A 257 -13.15 13.64 -2.11
CA ARG A 257 -12.29 14.80 -1.79
C ARG A 257 -10.80 14.46 -1.90
N CYS A 258 -10.37 13.35 -1.32
CA CYS A 258 -8.98 12.92 -1.40
C CYS A 258 -8.59 12.48 -2.83
N ALA A 259 -9.48 11.79 -3.54
CA ALA A 259 -9.23 11.39 -4.93
C ALA A 259 -9.05 12.61 -5.85
N GLN A 260 -9.89 13.64 -5.71
CA GLN A 260 -9.75 14.89 -6.47
C GLN A 260 -8.43 15.60 -6.15
N ALA A 261 -8.07 15.69 -4.86
CA ALA A 261 -6.80 16.28 -4.44
C ALA A 261 -5.60 15.48 -4.98
N ALA A 262 -5.67 14.15 -4.96
CA ALA A 262 -4.63 13.28 -5.48
C ALA A 262 -4.43 13.48 -6.98
N LEU A 263 -5.50 13.52 -7.77
CA LEU A 263 -5.46 13.78 -9.20
C LEU A 263 -4.89 15.17 -9.52
N ALA A 264 -5.31 16.19 -8.77
CA ALA A 264 -4.77 17.54 -8.91
C ALA A 264 -3.29 17.63 -8.49
N GLY A 265 -2.86 16.81 -7.55
CA GLY A 265 -1.48 16.67 -7.06
C GLY A 265 -0.59 15.78 -7.93
N GLY A 266 -1.10 15.24 -9.05
CA GLY A 266 -0.32 14.47 -10.01
C GLY A 266 -0.23 12.98 -9.73
N ALA A 267 -1.10 12.41 -8.87
CA ALA A 267 -1.13 10.98 -8.64
C ALA A 267 -1.32 10.19 -9.94
N GLU A 268 -0.51 9.16 -10.12
CA GLU A 268 -0.53 8.31 -11.32
C GLU A 268 -1.52 7.14 -11.20
N TYR A 269 -1.97 6.81 -9.98
CA TYR A 269 -2.98 5.78 -9.74
C TYR A 269 -3.77 6.02 -8.46
N LEU A 270 -4.94 5.41 -8.39
CA LEU A 270 -5.74 5.27 -7.17
C LEU A 270 -5.97 3.79 -6.88
N GLY A 271 -6.52 3.47 -5.72
CA GLY A 271 -6.86 2.09 -5.40
C GLY A 271 -7.76 1.93 -4.19
N ALA A 272 -8.21 0.69 -3.97
CA ALA A 272 -9.01 0.31 -2.82
C ALA A 272 -8.43 -0.93 -2.13
N LYS A 273 -8.35 -0.90 -0.80
CA LYS A 273 -7.80 -1.98 0.01
C LYS A 273 -8.58 -2.09 1.31
N VAL A 274 -9.58 -2.95 1.33
CA VAL A 274 -10.46 -3.11 2.49
C VAL A 274 -10.68 -4.56 2.84
N CYS A 275 -10.78 -4.85 4.14
CA CYS A 275 -11.30 -6.10 4.65
C CYS A 275 -12.80 -6.22 4.34
N VAL A 276 -13.29 -7.44 4.35
CA VAL A 276 -14.70 -7.77 4.11
C VAL A 276 -15.16 -8.79 5.16
N PRO A 277 -16.47 -8.93 5.42
CA PRO A 277 -16.97 -10.02 6.27
C PRO A 277 -16.45 -11.37 5.78
N LYS A 278 -16.07 -12.26 6.69
CA LYS A 278 -15.45 -13.56 6.35
C LYS A 278 -16.31 -14.40 5.43
N ASP A 279 -17.62 -14.35 5.62
CA ASP A 279 -18.65 -15.08 4.86
C ASP A 279 -19.18 -14.31 3.64
N ALA A 280 -18.60 -13.16 3.32
CA ALA A 280 -19.00 -12.36 2.16
C ALA A 280 -18.85 -13.16 0.86
N SER A 281 -19.91 -13.17 0.03
CA SER A 281 -19.84 -13.73 -1.32
C SER A 281 -18.86 -12.96 -2.20
N LEU A 282 -18.39 -13.57 -3.29
CA LEU A 282 -17.52 -12.89 -4.26
C LEU A 282 -18.17 -11.60 -4.79
N ALA A 283 -19.48 -11.62 -5.07
CA ALA A 283 -20.21 -10.44 -5.53
C ALA A 283 -20.24 -9.33 -4.46
N LYS A 284 -20.35 -9.66 -3.17
CA LYS A 284 -20.28 -8.64 -2.09
C LYS A 284 -18.88 -8.06 -1.97
N ARG A 285 -17.82 -8.89 -2.06
CA ARG A 285 -16.42 -8.43 -2.05
C ARG A 285 -16.17 -7.43 -3.18
N LEU A 286 -16.57 -7.77 -4.39
CA LEU A 286 -16.47 -6.87 -5.54
C LEU A 286 -17.27 -5.58 -5.32
N ALA A 287 -18.53 -5.67 -4.85
CA ALA A 287 -19.38 -4.50 -4.65
C ALA A 287 -18.78 -3.50 -3.63
N MET A 288 -18.11 -3.98 -2.56
CA MET A 288 -17.45 -3.12 -1.58
C MET A 288 -16.25 -2.36 -2.20
N LEU A 289 -15.44 -3.03 -3.02
CA LEU A 289 -14.34 -2.40 -3.75
C LEU A 289 -14.85 -1.43 -4.82
N GLU A 290 -15.87 -1.81 -5.58
CA GLU A 290 -16.51 -0.96 -6.59
C GLU A 290 -17.15 0.29 -5.98
N GLY A 291 -17.69 0.19 -4.77
CA GLY A 291 -18.22 1.33 -4.02
C GLY A 291 -17.17 2.42 -3.80
N ILE A 292 -15.95 2.04 -3.47
CA ILE A 292 -14.81 2.96 -3.31
C ILE A 292 -14.40 3.53 -4.68
N TYR A 293 -14.27 2.69 -5.71
CA TYR A 293 -13.99 3.14 -7.07
C TYR A 293 -14.97 4.22 -7.54
N ARG A 294 -16.27 3.97 -7.34
CA ARG A 294 -17.32 4.92 -7.69
C ARG A 294 -17.22 6.22 -6.90
N ALA A 295 -16.90 6.14 -5.60
CA ALA A 295 -16.72 7.33 -4.76
C ALA A 295 -15.55 8.20 -5.22
N CYS A 296 -14.46 7.61 -5.72
CA CYS A 296 -13.35 8.36 -6.33
C CYS A 296 -13.77 9.17 -7.57
N HIS A 297 -14.85 8.77 -8.24
CA HIS A 297 -15.35 9.39 -9.49
C HIS A 297 -16.58 10.28 -9.28
N LEU A 298 -17.07 10.43 -8.03
CA LEU A 298 -18.14 11.36 -7.73
C LEU A 298 -17.63 12.79 -7.99
N GLN A 299 -18.24 13.46 -8.97
CA GLN A 299 -18.04 14.90 -9.17
C GLN A 299 -18.84 15.62 -8.08
N GLY A 300 -18.16 16.43 -7.26
CA GLY A 300 -18.79 17.30 -6.29
C GLY A 300 -19.64 18.39 -6.93
#